data_b3a48528128d88a593a9a17aa9c277b0
#
_entry.id   b3a48528128d88a593a9a17aa9c277b0
#
_cell.length_a   1.000
_cell.length_b   1.000
_cell.length_c   1.000
_cell.angle_alpha   90.00
_cell.angle_beta   90.00
_cell.angle_gamma   90.00
#
_symmetry.space_group_name_H-M   'P 1'
#
loop_
_entity.id
_entity.type
_entity.pdbx_description
1 polymer ?
#
loop_
_entity_poly.entity_id
_entity_poly.type
_entity_poly.pdbx_seq_one_letter_code
_entity_poly.pdbx_strand_id
1 'polypeptide(L)'
;MNKELKKLLKAVKDFNWTVTQEDGNVFDFGWYSPYGQDFHIIVDTENDVGCFLHNLYSVYEDFDVSSETYLWLDSDGHGTNGAPYDMKDLYEDFEACESAIYDLWEHLRDFED
;
A
#
# COMPACT_ATOMS: atom_id res chain seq x y z
N MET A 1 -13.58 13.44 -12.81
CA MET A 1 -13.49 12.57 -11.61
C MET A 1 -14.55 12.97 -10.59
N ASN A 2 -15.16 11.99 -9.97
CA ASN A 2 -16.19 12.12 -8.96
C ASN A 2 -15.67 12.91 -7.73
N LYS A 3 -16.50 13.80 -7.20
CA LYS A 3 -16.15 14.68 -6.07
C LYS A 3 -15.80 13.91 -4.80
N GLU A 4 -16.57 12.86 -4.50
CA GLU A 4 -16.36 12.02 -3.34
C GLU A 4 -15.01 11.32 -3.43
N LEU A 5 -14.68 10.81 -4.62
CA LEU A 5 -13.41 10.14 -4.87
C LEU A 5 -12.24 11.11 -4.70
N LYS A 6 -12.37 12.35 -5.16
CA LYS A 6 -11.31 13.37 -4.97
C LYS A 6 -11.05 13.62 -3.50
N LYS A 7 -12.08 13.65 -2.68
CA LYS A 7 -11.93 13.80 -1.23
C LYS A 7 -11.16 12.66 -0.63
N LEU A 8 -11.45 11.42 -1.03
CA LEU A 8 -10.73 10.25 -0.54
C LEU A 8 -9.26 10.25 -0.98
N LEU A 9 -8.99 10.62 -2.23
CA LEU A 9 -7.60 10.71 -2.72
C LEU A 9 -6.81 11.77 -1.95
N LYS A 10 -7.44 12.88 -1.58
CA LYS A 10 -6.81 13.88 -0.72
C LYS A 10 -6.55 13.31 0.68
N ALA A 11 -7.50 12.54 1.22
CA ALA A 11 -7.34 11.90 2.52
C ALA A 11 -6.17 10.90 2.52
N VAL A 12 -5.92 10.22 1.40
CA VAL A 12 -4.75 9.34 1.24
C VAL A 12 -3.46 10.15 1.43
N LYS A 13 -3.36 11.30 0.76
CA LYS A 13 -2.19 12.18 0.90
C LYS A 13 -2.02 12.69 2.33
N ASP A 14 -3.11 13.07 2.97
CA ASP A 14 -3.08 13.59 4.33
C ASP A 14 -2.70 12.50 5.35
N PHE A 15 -2.79 11.23 4.97
CA PHE A 15 -2.44 10.08 5.81
C PHE A 15 -1.04 9.55 5.51
N ASN A 16 -0.15 10.40 5.01
CA ASN A 16 1.27 10.10 4.73
C ASN A 16 1.53 9.13 3.57
N TRP A 17 0.58 9.00 2.67
CA TRP A 17 0.79 8.25 1.43
C TRP A 17 0.94 9.24 0.27
N THR A 18 1.79 8.89 -0.70
CA THR A 18 1.85 9.62 -1.96
C THR A 18 0.77 9.09 -2.89
N VAL A 19 0.31 9.94 -3.81
CA VAL A 19 -0.73 9.59 -4.77
C VAL A 19 -0.28 10.02 -6.15
N THR A 20 -0.18 9.08 -7.08
CA THR A 20 0.20 9.34 -8.47
C THR A 20 -0.83 8.67 -9.38
N GLN A 21 -1.42 9.45 -10.29
CA GLN A 21 -2.32 8.88 -11.29
C GLN A 21 -1.49 8.17 -12.36
N GLU A 22 -1.74 6.87 -12.55
CA GLU A 22 -1.03 6.07 -13.53
C GLU A 22 -1.73 6.10 -14.90
N ASP A 23 -2.99 5.70 -14.94
CA ASP A 23 -3.75 5.64 -16.17
C ASP A 23 -5.24 5.66 -15.85
N GLY A 24 -5.95 6.71 -16.29
CA GLY A 24 -7.39 6.82 -16.09
C GLY A 24 -7.77 6.75 -14.62
N ASN A 25 -8.41 5.68 -14.22
CA ASN A 25 -8.89 5.48 -12.85
C ASN A 25 -7.90 4.72 -11.95
N VAL A 26 -6.74 4.37 -12.48
CA VAL A 26 -5.71 3.60 -11.77
C VAL A 26 -4.71 4.54 -11.12
N PHE A 27 -4.47 4.34 -9.83
CA PHE A 27 -3.56 5.19 -9.05
C PHE A 27 -2.51 4.35 -8.35
N ASP A 28 -1.32 4.92 -8.24
CA ASP A 28 -0.19 4.39 -7.49
C ASP A 28 -0.13 5.11 -6.15
N PHE A 29 -0.19 4.36 -5.06
CA PHE A 29 -0.05 4.90 -3.71
C PHE A 29 1.28 4.43 -3.12
N GLY A 30 2.09 5.38 -2.67
CA GLY A 30 3.40 5.11 -2.11
C GLY A 30 3.47 5.40 -0.62
N TRP A 31 4.27 4.61 0.09
CA TRP A 31 4.47 4.75 1.53
C TRP A 31 5.87 4.28 1.90
N TYR A 32 6.56 5.03 2.75
CA TYR A 32 7.86 4.60 3.24
C TYR A 32 7.70 3.75 4.48
N SER A 33 8.27 2.53 4.43
CA SER A 33 8.21 1.59 5.54
C SER A 33 9.11 2.06 6.70
N PRO A 34 8.99 1.46 7.89
CA PRO A 34 9.87 1.80 9.02
C PRO A 34 11.36 1.67 8.71
N TYR A 35 11.75 0.74 7.84
CA TYR A 35 13.14 0.58 7.42
C TYR A 35 13.49 1.41 6.18
N GLY A 36 12.57 2.28 5.73
CA GLY A 36 12.81 3.19 4.62
C GLY A 36 12.62 2.59 3.23
N GLN A 37 11.96 1.45 3.12
CA GLN A 37 11.61 0.88 1.83
C GLN A 37 10.51 1.71 1.16
N ASP A 38 10.67 1.93 -0.13
CA ASP A 38 9.70 2.65 -0.96
C ASP A 38 8.61 1.68 -1.41
N PHE A 39 7.57 1.56 -0.62
CA PHE A 39 6.50 0.59 -0.82
C PHE A 39 5.36 1.23 -1.63
N HIS A 40 4.92 0.56 -2.67
CA HIS A 40 3.85 1.03 -3.55
C HIS A 40 2.77 -0.01 -3.76
N ILE A 41 1.53 0.45 -3.87
CA ILE A 41 0.41 -0.37 -4.27
C ILE A 41 -0.33 0.31 -5.42
N ILE A 42 -0.91 -0.48 -6.31
CA ILE A 42 -1.66 0.01 -7.46
C ILE A 42 -3.13 -0.36 -7.24
N VAL A 43 -3.99 0.63 -7.31
CA VAL A 43 -5.43 0.43 -7.09
C VAL A 43 -6.24 1.09 -8.20
N ASP A 44 -7.16 0.33 -8.80
CA ASP A 44 -8.15 0.88 -9.73
C ASP A 44 -9.30 1.44 -8.89
N THR A 45 -9.58 2.72 -9.03
CA THR A 45 -10.68 3.37 -8.30
C THR A 45 -12.02 3.16 -8.98
N GLU A 46 -12.01 2.80 -10.27
CA GLU A 46 -13.22 2.64 -11.11
C GLU A 46 -14.11 3.88 -11.07
N ASN A 47 -13.53 5.03 -10.73
CA ASN A 47 -14.23 6.32 -10.57
C ASN A 47 -15.44 6.22 -9.62
N ASP A 48 -15.32 5.37 -8.60
CA ASP A 48 -16.39 5.11 -7.63
C ASP A 48 -15.79 4.81 -6.25
N VAL A 49 -16.32 5.46 -5.23
CA VAL A 49 -15.80 5.32 -3.85
C VAL A 49 -15.94 3.89 -3.36
N GLY A 50 -17.10 3.27 -3.57
CA GLY A 50 -17.32 1.89 -3.12
C GLY A 50 -16.37 0.91 -3.77
N CYS A 51 -16.17 1.05 -5.09
CA CYS A 51 -15.23 0.21 -5.84
C CYS A 51 -13.79 0.46 -5.39
N PHE A 52 -13.42 1.71 -5.16
CA PHE A 52 -12.09 2.06 -4.68
C PHE A 52 -11.81 1.38 -3.34
N LEU A 53 -12.70 1.52 -2.37
CA LEU A 53 -12.53 0.93 -1.05
C LEU A 53 -12.49 -0.59 -1.11
N HIS A 54 -13.34 -1.20 -1.93
CA HIS A 54 -13.34 -2.64 -2.15
C HIS A 54 -12.01 -3.11 -2.74
N ASN A 55 -11.52 -2.42 -3.76
CA ASN A 55 -10.29 -2.79 -4.45
C ASN A 55 -9.06 -2.58 -3.55
N LEU A 56 -9.07 -1.53 -2.73
CA LEU A 56 -8.01 -1.31 -1.74
C LEU A 56 -7.99 -2.43 -0.71
N TYR A 57 -9.15 -2.83 -0.20
CA TYR A 57 -9.22 -3.93 0.75
C TYR A 57 -8.76 -5.26 0.13
N SER A 58 -9.06 -5.47 -1.16
CA SER A 58 -8.59 -6.66 -1.88
C SER A 58 -7.06 -6.70 -1.96
N VAL A 59 -6.40 -5.55 -2.13
CA VAL A 59 -4.93 -5.48 -2.09
C VAL A 59 -4.42 -5.95 -0.73
N TYR A 60 -5.05 -5.50 0.36
CA TYR A 60 -4.70 -5.94 1.71
C TYR A 60 -4.88 -7.45 1.87
N GLU A 61 -6.02 -7.99 1.44
CA GLU A 61 -6.31 -9.43 1.57
C GLU A 61 -5.34 -10.30 0.77
N ASP A 62 -4.94 -9.83 -0.41
CA ASP A 62 -4.05 -10.56 -1.30
C ASP A 62 -2.57 -10.39 -0.94
N PHE A 63 -2.25 -9.47 -0.03
CA PHE A 63 -0.87 -9.21 0.37
C PHE A 63 -0.37 -10.34 1.26
N ASP A 64 0.67 -11.03 0.81
CA ASP A 64 1.26 -12.16 1.53
C ASP A 64 2.66 -11.76 2.00
N VAL A 65 2.79 -11.50 3.29
CA VAL A 65 4.04 -11.07 3.90
C VAL A 65 5.16 -12.08 3.66
N SER A 66 4.85 -13.37 3.77
CA SER A 66 5.84 -14.43 3.57
C SER A 66 6.35 -14.46 2.13
N SER A 67 5.45 -14.37 1.15
CA SER A 67 5.82 -14.34 -0.27
C SER A 67 6.61 -13.09 -0.63
N GLU A 68 6.20 -11.93 -0.13
CA GLU A 68 6.92 -10.68 -0.37
C GLU A 68 8.33 -10.73 0.22
N THR A 69 8.46 -11.23 1.46
CA THR A 69 9.76 -11.39 2.10
C THR A 69 10.67 -12.28 1.26
N TYR A 70 10.15 -13.41 0.79
CA TYR A 70 10.91 -14.36 0.00
C TYR A 70 11.42 -13.73 -1.31
N LEU A 71 10.61 -12.92 -1.96
CA LEU A 71 10.98 -12.27 -3.23
C LEU A 71 12.16 -11.29 -3.08
N TRP A 72 12.34 -10.72 -1.89
CA TRP A 72 13.39 -9.74 -1.63
C TRP A 72 14.65 -10.32 -0.98
N LEU A 73 14.69 -11.66 -0.80
CA LEU A 73 15.87 -12.34 -0.31
C LEU A 73 16.78 -12.72 -1.46
N ASP A 74 18.09 -12.63 -1.22
CA ASP A 74 19.10 -13.15 -2.17
C ASP A 74 19.33 -14.65 -1.93
N SER A 75 20.27 -15.24 -2.66
CA SER A 75 20.59 -16.66 -2.54
C SER A 75 21.17 -17.03 -1.18
N ASP A 76 21.68 -16.06 -0.43
CA ASP A 76 22.25 -16.27 0.91
C ASP A 76 21.21 -16.09 2.02
N GLY A 77 19.96 -15.73 1.67
CA GLY A 77 18.90 -15.53 2.64
C GLY A 77 18.90 -14.15 3.30
N HIS A 78 19.51 -13.16 2.67
CA HIS A 78 19.56 -11.78 3.15
C HIS A 78 18.80 -10.85 2.21
N GLY A 79 18.33 -9.71 2.75
CA GLY A 79 17.63 -8.72 1.96
C GLY A 79 18.50 -8.08 0.88
N THR A 80 17.89 -7.73 -0.24
CA THR A 80 18.57 -7.15 -1.41
C THR A 80 18.12 -5.72 -1.67
N ASN A 81 18.91 -4.98 -2.46
CA ASN A 81 18.53 -3.67 -3.05
C ASN A 81 18.00 -2.64 -2.04
N GLY A 82 18.71 -2.48 -0.91
CA GLY A 82 18.33 -1.50 0.10
C GLY A 82 17.29 -2.00 1.11
N ALA A 83 16.79 -3.21 0.95
CA ALA A 83 15.94 -3.84 1.96
C ALA A 83 16.75 -4.18 3.22
N PRO A 84 16.10 -4.36 4.38
CA PRO A 84 16.80 -4.81 5.58
C PRO A 84 17.61 -6.09 5.33
N TYR A 85 18.83 -6.11 5.83
CA TYR A 85 19.75 -7.23 5.58
C TYR A 85 19.23 -8.53 6.21
N ASP A 86 18.80 -8.47 7.47
CA ASP A 86 18.31 -9.65 8.19
C ASP A 86 16.89 -10.02 7.72
N MET A 87 16.68 -11.30 7.48
CA MET A 87 15.38 -11.83 7.07
C MET A 87 14.28 -11.47 8.07
N LYS A 88 14.58 -11.52 9.36
CA LYS A 88 13.62 -11.15 10.40
C LYS A 88 13.17 -9.69 10.26
N ASP A 89 14.11 -8.78 10.06
CA ASP A 89 13.81 -7.36 9.91
C ASP A 89 13.04 -7.10 8.63
N LEU A 90 13.39 -7.79 7.55
CA LEU A 90 12.67 -7.71 6.28
C LEU A 90 11.22 -8.17 6.43
N TYR A 91 11.04 -9.31 7.11
CA TYR A 91 9.69 -9.83 7.37
C TYR A 91 8.86 -8.85 8.20
N GLU A 92 9.43 -8.33 9.28
CA GLU A 92 8.76 -7.34 10.13
C GLU A 92 8.41 -6.06 9.36
N ASP A 93 9.28 -5.65 8.43
CA ASP A 93 9.03 -4.48 7.60
C ASP A 93 7.84 -4.70 6.65
N PHE A 94 7.73 -5.89 6.05
CA PHE A 94 6.56 -6.23 5.23
C PHE A 94 5.29 -6.42 6.06
N GLU A 95 5.40 -6.88 7.31
CA GLU A 95 4.26 -6.87 8.22
C GLU A 95 3.76 -5.44 8.47
N ALA A 96 4.68 -4.48 8.60
CA ALA A 96 4.33 -3.07 8.74
C ALA A 96 3.65 -2.53 7.48
N CYS A 97 4.10 -2.95 6.29
CA CYS A 97 3.47 -2.60 5.03
C CYS A 97 2.03 -3.12 4.95
N GLU A 98 1.82 -4.37 5.32
CA GLU A 98 0.48 -4.97 5.37
C GLU A 98 -0.44 -4.19 6.30
N SER A 99 0.04 -3.89 7.50
CA SER A 99 -0.72 -3.11 8.48
C SER A 99 -1.01 -1.70 7.97
N ALA A 100 -0.08 -1.10 7.24
CA ALA A 100 -0.27 0.23 6.68
C ALA A 100 -1.39 0.26 5.63
N ILE A 101 -1.51 -0.80 4.82
CA ILE A 101 -2.62 -0.91 3.85
C ILE A 101 -3.96 -0.96 4.59
N TYR A 102 -4.05 -1.78 5.63
CA TYR A 102 -5.26 -1.91 6.43
C TYR A 102 -5.62 -0.58 7.12
N ASP A 103 -4.64 0.08 7.71
CA ASP A 103 -4.84 1.36 8.40
C ASP A 103 -5.33 2.43 7.41
N LEU A 104 -4.78 2.45 6.20
CA LEU A 104 -5.23 3.36 5.15
C LEU A 104 -6.69 3.09 4.79
N TRP A 105 -7.04 1.83 4.54
CA TRP A 105 -8.41 1.44 4.21
C TRP A 105 -9.39 1.84 5.31
N GLU A 106 -9.05 1.56 6.56
CA GLU A 106 -9.89 1.88 7.71
C GLU A 106 -10.08 3.39 7.86
N HIS A 107 -9.00 4.15 7.65
CA HIS A 107 -9.06 5.62 7.68
C HIS A 107 -10.00 6.17 6.61
N LEU A 108 -9.88 5.65 5.38
CA LEU A 108 -10.70 6.09 4.25
C LEU A 108 -12.17 5.67 4.42
N ARG A 109 -12.42 4.50 4.97
CA ARG A 109 -13.77 4.03 5.22
C ARG A 109 -14.52 4.99 6.15
N ASP A 110 -13.84 5.53 7.14
CA ASP A 110 -14.43 6.48 8.09
C ASP A 110 -14.79 7.81 7.43
N PHE A 111 -14.13 8.17 6.35
CA PHE A 111 -14.43 9.38 5.59
C PHE A 111 -15.71 9.26 4.74
N GLU A 112 -16.10 8.04 4.40
CA GLU A 112 -17.29 7.80 3.59
C GLU A 112 -18.58 8.12 4.35
N ASP A 113 -18.56 8.01 5.66
CA ASP A 113 -19.71 8.30 6.52
C ASP A 113 -19.85 9.83 6.77
#